data_d798493ca914e54ee2b1fabe0c1bb9d4
#
_entry.id   d798493ca914e54ee2b1fabe0c1bb9d4
#
_cell.length_a   1.000
_cell.length_b   1.000
_cell.length_c   1.000
_cell.angle_alpha   90.00
_cell.angle_beta   90.00
_cell.angle_gamma   90.00
#
_symmetry.space_group_name_H-M   'P 1'
#
loop_
_entity.id
_entity.type
_entity.pdbx_description
1 polymer ?
#
loop_
_entity_poly.entity_id
_entity_poly.type
_entity_poly.pdbx_seq_one_letter_code
_entity_poly.pdbx_strand_id
1 'polypeptide(L)'
;IQIGAVAAQGLSRLMGRTRMEERYLITSGASAGLAAAFNAPLAGTMFALEELHRNFSGAVLLPTMASAISATIVSQFFFGSATSFSFPLLVHLPSEYLWCVALIAVSCGFAGIVFNYGLLHMDAFYGLPVFRSQYMKIMFALFAATILAFTLPDVLGGGNLLVDSLAKARYGFGFLAALLLAKFLFTLISYGCGVPGGFFLPLLVIGALIGSLEGELLI
;
A
#
# COMPACT_ATOMS: atom_id res chain seq x y z
N ILE A 1 -5.84 0.35 -7.57
CA ILE A 1 -7.13 0.09 -6.92
C ILE A 1 -8.15 1.16 -7.34
N GLN A 2 -7.98 2.42 -6.98
CA GLN A 2 -8.95 3.51 -7.23
C GLN A 2 -9.26 3.68 -8.72
N ILE A 3 -8.26 3.70 -9.59
CA ILE A 3 -8.46 3.84 -11.05
C ILE A 3 -9.33 2.70 -11.59
N GLY A 4 -9.05 1.46 -11.20
CA GLY A 4 -9.85 0.30 -11.62
C GLY A 4 -11.29 0.36 -11.10
N ALA A 5 -11.48 0.77 -9.83
CA ALA A 5 -12.80 0.94 -9.23
C ALA A 5 -13.64 2.02 -9.96
N VAL A 6 -13.04 3.18 -10.23
CA VAL A 6 -13.72 4.30 -10.93
C VAL A 6 -14.03 3.93 -12.39
N ALA A 7 -13.11 3.26 -13.09
CA ALA A 7 -13.36 2.79 -14.45
C ALA A 7 -14.53 1.79 -14.49
N ALA A 8 -14.57 0.85 -13.56
CA ALA A 8 -15.67 -0.12 -13.45
C ALA A 8 -17.01 0.56 -13.07
N GLN A 9 -16.96 1.56 -12.20
CA GLN A 9 -18.15 2.36 -11.88
C GLN A 9 -18.68 3.11 -13.11
N GLY A 10 -17.79 3.75 -13.86
CA GLY A 10 -18.15 4.44 -15.11
C GLY A 10 -18.80 3.49 -16.12
N LEU A 11 -18.21 2.31 -16.31
CA LEU A 11 -18.76 1.28 -17.20
C LEU A 11 -20.14 0.79 -16.72
N SER A 12 -20.30 0.56 -15.41
CA SER A 12 -21.58 0.15 -14.82
C SER A 12 -22.69 1.14 -15.12
N ARG A 13 -22.41 2.43 -14.97
CA ARG A 13 -23.37 3.51 -15.25
C ARG A 13 -23.71 3.62 -16.73
N LEU A 14 -22.72 3.48 -17.61
CA LEU A 14 -22.95 3.46 -19.07
C LEU A 14 -23.82 2.29 -19.50
N MET A 15 -23.69 1.13 -18.83
CA MET A 15 -24.50 -0.06 -19.10
C MET A 15 -25.85 -0.07 -18.38
N GLY A 16 -26.20 0.95 -17.61
CA GLY A 16 -27.45 1.06 -16.88
C GLY A 16 -27.65 -0.05 -15.84
N ARG A 17 -26.58 -0.49 -15.19
CA ARG A 17 -26.63 -1.57 -14.21
C ARG A 17 -27.28 -1.15 -12.89
N THR A 18 -27.82 -2.13 -12.19
CA THR A 18 -28.42 -1.93 -10.85
C THR A 18 -27.35 -1.55 -9.83
N ARG A 19 -27.76 -0.93 -8.70
CA ARG A 19 -26.84 -0.57 -7.63
C ARG A 19 -26.07 -1.76 -7.02
N MET A 20 -26.69 -2.94 -7.03
CA MET A 20 -26.02 -4.17 -6.57
C MET A 20 -24.92 -4.61 -7.55
N GLU A 21 -25.22 -4.62 -8.84
CA GLU A 21 -24.26 -4.95 -9.90
C GLU A 21 -23.13 -3.91 -9.96
N GLU A 22 -23.44 -2.62 -9.77
CA GLU A 22 -22.43 -1.56 -9.68
C GLU A 22 -21.43 -1.84 -8.57
N ARG A 23 -21.87 -2.26 -7.37
CA ARG A 23 -20.98 -2.63 -6.28
C ARG A 23 -20.06 -3.80 -6.64
N TYR A 24 -20.59 -4.83 -7.28
CA TYR A 24 -19.80 -5.98 -7.73
C TYR A 24 -18.76 -5.58 -8.78
N LEU A 25 -19.14 -4.73 -9.73
CA LEU A 25 -18.23 -4.22 -10.75
C LEU A 25 -17.13 -3.35 -10.16
N ILE A 26 -17.45 -2.46 -9.19
CA ILE A 26 -16.46 -1.64 -8.47
C ILE A 26 -15.45 -2.54 -7.76
N THR A 27 -15.92 -3.57 -7.04
CA THR A 27 -15.05 -4.53 -6.34
C THR A 27 -14.15 -5.26 -7.33
N SER A 28 -14.71 -5.73 -8.44
CA SER A 28 -13.96 -6.42 -9.50
C SER A 28 -12.93 -5.51 -10.17
N GLY A 29 -13.28 -4.25 -10.44
CA GLY A 29 -12.36 -3.28 -11.00
C GLY A 29 -11.22 -2.90 -10.04
N ALA A 30 -11.52 -2.78 -8.75
CA ALA A 30 -10.52 -2.54 -7.72
C ALA A 30 -9.53 -3.71 -7.61
N SER A 31 -10.05 -4.95 -7.64
CA SER A 31 -9.25 -6.19 -7.69
C SER A 31 -8.33 -6.21 -8.91
N ALA A 32 -8.89 -5.92 -10.10
CA ALA A 32 -8.13 -5.83 -11.34
C ALA A 32 -6.97 -4.84 -11.27
N GLY A 33 -7.24 -3.65 -10.73
CA GLY A 33 -6.22 -2.62 -10.56
C GLY A 33 -5.11 -3.01 -9.57
N LEU A 34 -5.44 -3.74 -8.49
CA LEU A 34 -4.45 -4.26 -7.57
C LEU A 34 -3.65 -5.42 -8.18
N ALA A 35 -4.34 -6.35 -8.81
CA ALA A 35 -3.74 -7.51 -9.45
C ALA A 35 -2.74 -7.11 -10.56
N ALA A 36 -3.11 -6.14 -11.40
CA ALA A 36 -2.23 -5.61 -12.44
C ALA A 36 -1.00 -4.89 -11.85
N ALA A 37 -1.19 -4.10 -10.78
CA ALA A 37 -0.11 -3.34 -10.15
C ALA A 37 0.96 -4.24 -9.50
N PHE A 38 0.57 -5.38 -8.94
CA PHE A 38 1.47 -6.28 -8.21
C PHE A 38 1.80 -7.58 -8.97
N ASN A 39 1.20 -7.77 -10.13
CA ASN A 39 1.27 -9.03 -10.89
C ASN A 39 0.83 -10.24 -10.04
N ALA A 40 -0.21 -10.05 -9.22
CA ALA A 40 -0.67 -10.98 -8.20
C ALA A 40 -2.21 -11.11 -8.22
N PRO A 41 -2.79 -11.89 -9.16
CA PRO A 41 -4.24 -11.95 -9.35
C PRO A 41 -4.98 -12.54 -8.14
N LEU A 42 -4.39 -13.53 -7.48
CA LEU A 42 -5.01 -14.15 -6.30
C LEU A 42 -5.06 -13.19 -5.12
N ALA A 43 -3.93 -12.50 -4.84
CA ALA A 43 -3.86 -11.51 -3.77
C ALA A 43 -4.81 -10.33 -4.02
N GLY A 44 -4.90 -9.85 -5.27
CA GLY A 44 -5.84 -8.80 -5.66
C GLY A 44 -7.30 -9.19 -5.45
N THR A 45 -7.64 -10.45 -5.76
CA THR A 45 -8.99 -11.00 -5.54
C THR A 45 -9.30 -11.08 -4.05
N MET A 46 -8.42 -11.67 -3.25
CA MET A 46 -8.63 -11.85 -1.80
C MET A 46 -8.76 -10.49 -1.09
N PHE A 47 -7.88 -9.55 -1.39
CA PHE A 47 -7.95 -8.20 -0.85
C PHE A 47 -9.29 -7.51 -1.14
N ALA A 48 -9.77 -7.62 -2.38
CA ALA A 48 -11.03 -6.98 -2.77
C ALA A 48 -12.23 -7.60 -2.07
N LEU A 49 -12.22 -8.91 -1.82
CA LEU A 49 -13.28 -9.60 -1.10
C LEU A 49 -13.25 -9.32 0.40
N GLU A 50 -12.07 -9.29 1.00
CA GLU A 50 -11.88 -9.12 2.43
C GLU A 50 -12.09 -7.66 2.87
N GLU A 51 -11.41 -6.73 2.21
CA GLU A 51 -11.38 -5.33 2.63
C GLU A 51 -12.49 -4.49 2.00
N LEU A 52 -12.78 -4.69 0.71
CA LEU A 52 -13.72 -3.84 0.01
C LEU A 52 -15.15 -4.35 0.08
N HIS A 53 -15.35 -5.64 -0.22
CA HIS A 53 -16.69 -6.22 -0.25
C HIS A 53 -17.14 -6.77 1.10
N ARG A 54 -16.21 -7.24 1.92
CA ARG A 54 -16.41 -7.83 3.25
C ARG A 54 -17.41 -8.99 3.26
N ASN A 55 -17.52 -9.69 2.13
CA ASN A 55 -18.40 -10.84 1.96
C ASN A 55 -17.83 -11.78 0.91
N PHE A 56 -17.77 -13.07 1.26
CA PHE A 56 -17.32 -14.15 0.38
C PHE A 56 -18.55 -14.87 -0.20
N SER A 57 -19.05 -14.36 -1.32
CA SER A 57 -20.11 -15.04 -2.07
C SER A 57 -19.62 -15.42 -3.46
N GLY A 58 -20.11 -16.53 -4.01
CA GLY A 58 -19.76 -16.96 -5.37
C GLY A 58 -20.10 -15.93 -6.44
N ALA A 59 -21.15 -15.13 -6.21
CA ALA A 59 -21.56 -14.07 -7.11
C ALA A 59 -20.55 -12.92 -7.21
N VAL A 60 -19.73 -12.70 -6.17
CA VAL A 60 -18.66 -11.69 -6.15
C VAL A 60 -17.31 -12.30 -6.46
N LEU A 61 -17.03 -13.50 -5.97
CA LEU A 61 -15.73 -14.17 -6.14
C LEU A 61 -15.42 -14.40 -7.63
N LEU A 62 -16.35 -14.96 -8.38
CA LEU A 62 -16.10 -15.31 -9.79
C LEU A 62 -15.78 -14.07 -10.67
N PRO A 63 -16.60 -13.01 -10.68
CA PRO A 63 -16.27 -11.83 -11.49
C PRO A 63 -15.00 -11.11 -11.00
N THR A 64 -14.75 -11.08 -9.70
CA THR A 64 -13.56 -10.46 -9.11
C THR A 64 -12.29 -11.20 -9.53
N MET A 65 -12.31 -12.54 -9.46
CA MET A 65 -11.20 -13.39 -9.87
C MET A 65 -10.95 -13.31 -11.38
N ALA A 66 -12.01 -13.40 -12.19
CA ALA A 66 -11.91 -13.26 -13.64
C ALA A 66 -11.32 -11.90 -14.05
N SER A 67 -11.77 -10.82 -13.41
CA SER A 67 -11.28 -9.46 -13.64
C SER A 67 -9.80 -9.33 -13.26
N ALA A 68 -9.39 -9.87 -12.10
CA ALA A 68 -8.00 -9.88 -11.65
C ALA A 68 -7.07 -10.63 -12.61
N ILE A 69 -7.46 -11.84 -13.03
CA ILE A 69 -6.69 -12.66 -13.96
C ILE A 69 -6.56 -11.95 -15.32
N SER A 70 -7.67 -11.46 -15.87
CA SER A 70 -7.67 -10.76 -17.15
C SER A 70 -6.77 -9.52 -17.12
N ALA A 71 -6.85 -8.72 -16.06
CA ALA A 71 -6.02 -7.54 -15.88
C ALA A 71 -4.53 -7.89 -15.75
N THR A 72 -4.20 -8.98 -15.04
CA THR A 72 -2.82 -9.45 -14.93
C THR A 72 -2.28 -9.92 -16.26
N ILE A 73 -3.03 -10.69 -17.04
CA ILE A 73 -2.61 -11.15 -18.38
C ILE A 73 -2.33 -9.95 -19.30
N VAL A 74 -3.23 -8.97 -19.31
CA VAL A 74 -3.04 -7.76 -20.11
C VAL A 74 -1.82 -6.97 -19.63
N SER A 75 -1.65 -6.81 -18.32
CA SER A 75 -0.50 -6.12 -17.72
C SER A 75 0.82 -6.81 -18.10
N GLN A 76 0.86 -8.15 -18.02
CA GLN A 76 2.04 -8.94 -18.39
C GLN A 76 2.43 -8.80 -19.86
N PHE A 77 1.44 -8.65 -20.74
CA PHE A 77 1.69 -8.45 -22.17
C PHE A 77 2.46 -7.14 -22.44
N PHE A 78 2.17 -6.07 -21.69
CA PHE A 78 2.81 -4.76 -21.88
C PHE A 78 4.06 -4.54 -21.04
N PHE A 79 4.08 -5.04 -19.81
CA PHE A 79 5.12 -4.75 -18.81
C PHE A 79 5.98 -5.96 -18.44
N GLY A 80 5.67 -7.12 -18.99
CA GLY A 80 6.37 -8.36 -18.67
C GLY A 80 5.82 -9.04 -17.39
N SER A 81 6.37 -10.21 -17.08
CA SER A 81 5.91 -11.09 -16.00
C SER A 81 6.63 -10.84 -14.65
N ALA A 82 7.47 -9.82 -14.56
CA ALA A 82 8.19 -9.52 -13.33
C ALA A 82 7.21 -9.15 -12.21
N THR A 83 7.41 -9.72 -11.01
CA THR A 83 6.65 -9.35 -9.81
C THR A 83 7.12 -7.99 -9.29
N SER A 84 6.22 -7.24 -8.65
CA SER A 84 6.56 -5.93 -8.08
C SER A 84 7.60 -5.99 -6.95
N PHE A 85 7.69 -7.13 -6.28
CA PHE A 85 8.71 -7.41 -5.28
C PHE A 85 9.48 -8.67 -5.68
N SER A 86 10.79 -8.55 -5.81
CA SER A 86 11.68 -9.66 -6.15
C SER A 86 12.55 -9.99 -4.94
N PHE A 87 12.12 -10.96 -4.15
CA PHE A 87 12.96 -11.47 -3.07
C PHE A 87 13.91 -12.56 -3.58
N PRO A 88 15.20 -12.52 -3.23
CA PRO A 88 16.07 -13.66 -3.46
C PRO A 88 15.50 -14.91 -2.76
N LEU A 89 15.76 -16.08 -3.32
CA LEU A 89 15.33 -17.35 -2.73
C LEU A 89 15.73 -17.40 -1.25
N LEU A 90 14.76 -17.28 -0.38
CA LEU A 90 14.99 -17.37 1.06
C LEU A 90 15.25 -18.83 1.41
N VAL A 91 16.35 -19.07 2.09
CA VAL A 91 16.62 -20.36 2.73
C VAL A 91 15.52 -20.61 3.76
N HIS A 92 15.11 -21.87 3.96
CA HIS A 92 14.13 -22.24 4.98
C HIS A 92 14.44 -21.55 6.32
N LEU A 93 13.46 -20.82 6.84
CA LEU A 93 13.55 -20.25 8.18
C LEU A 93 13.51 -21.43 9.18
N PRO A 94 14.54 -21.61 10.03
CA PRO A 94 14.51 -22.64 11.06
C PRO A 94 13.31 -22.42 11.99
N SER A 95 12.68 -23.51 12.42
CA SER A 95 11.49 -23.46 13.28
C SER A 95 11.72 -22.71 14.61
N GLU A 96 12.97 -22.63 15.03
CA GLU A 96 13.41 -21.91 16.22
C GLU A 96 13.14 -20.38 16.16
N TYR A 97 13.06 -19.82 14.94
CA TYR A 97 12.80 -18.39 14.72
C TYR A 97 11.33 -18.04 14.45
N LEU A 98 10.41 -19.00 14.51
CA LEU A 98 8.98 -18.73 14.29
C LEU A 98 8.38 -17.74 15.30
N TRP A 99 8.92 -17.68 16.51
CA TRP A 99 8.50 -16.69 17.51
C TRP A 99 8.80 -15.23 17.07
N CYS A 100 9.84 -15.00 16.26
CA CYS A 100 10.16 -13.69 15.69
C CYS A 100 9.02 -13.20 14.78
N VAL A 101 8.38 -14.12 14.04
CA VAL A 101 7.23 -13.78 13.20
C VAL A 101 6.06 -13.27 14.06
N ALA A 102 5.84 -13.88 15.23
CA ALA A 102 4.81 -13.42 16.15
C ALA A 102 5.14 -12.01 16.71
N LEU A 103 6.40 -11.75 17.02
CA LEU A 103 6.86 -10.46 17.49
C LEU A 103 6.67 -9.38 16.41
N ILE A 104 7.11 -9.65 15.17
CA ILE A 104 6.90 -8.74 14.02
C ILE A 104 5.40 -8.47 13.81
N ALA A 105 4.55 -9.49 13.93
CA ALA A 105 3.10 -9.31 13.78
C ALA A 105 2.51 -8.38 14.84
N VAL A 106 2.95 -8.47 16.10
CA VAL A 106 2.50 -7.59 17.19
C VAL A 106 2.98 -6.15 16.98
N SER A 107 4.25 -5.96 16.63
CA SER A 107 4.81 -4.62 16.39
C SER A 107 4.21 -3.96 15.15
N CYS A 108 4.00 -4.69 14.07
CA CYS A 108 3.26 -4.20 12.90
C CYS A 108 1.81 -3.84 13.24
N GLY A 109 1.13 -4.67 14.06
CA GLY A 109 -0.22 -4.38 14.53
C GLY A 109 -0.28 -3.09 15.34
N PHE A 110 0.66 -2.89 16.27
CA PHE A 110 0.79 -1.66 17.03
C PHE A 110 1.09 -0.45 16.15
N ALA A 111 2.03 -0.57 15.21
CA ALA A 111 2.34 0.48 14.23
C ALA A 111 1.11 0.84 13.38
N GLY A 112 0.30 -0.14 12.99
CA GLY A 112 -0.96 0.06 12.28
C GLY A 112 -1.97 0.87 13.08
N ILE A 113 -2.12 0.59 14.39
CA ILE A 113 -2.99 1.38 15.29
C ILE A 113 -2.51 2.82 15.36
N VAL A 114 -1.20 3.05 15.57
CA VAL A 114 -0.62 4.40 15.64
C VAL A 114 -0.77 5.14 14.32
N PHE A 115 -0.59 4.43 13.19
CA PHE A 115 -0.77 5.00 11.85
C PHE A 115 -2.22 5.44 11.61
N ASN A 116 -3.19 4.58 11.93
CA ASN A 116 -4.60 4.90 11.78
C ASN A 116 -5.02 6.07 12.69
N TYR A 117 -4.54 6.07 13.94
CA TYR A 117 -4.75 7.20 14.85
C TYR A 117 -4.17 8.49 14.27
N GLY A 118 -2.94 8.43 13.73
CA GLY A 118 -2.31 9.55 13.04
C GLY A 118 -3.14 10.07 11.87
N LEU A 119 -3.62 9.18 11.00
CA LEU A 119 -4.47 9.55 9.85
C LEU A 119 -5.73 10.30 10.27
N LEU A 120 -6.43 9.80 11.29
CA LEU A 120 -7.66 10.43 11.79
C LEU A 120 -7.42 11.82 12.40
N HIS A 121 -6.21 12.08 12.92
CA HIS A 121 -5.87 13.37 13.51
C HIS A 121 -5.24 14.35 12.50
N MET A 122 -4.90 13.90 11.29
CA MET A 122 -4.38 14.79 10.25
C MET A 122 -5.40 15.84 9.80
N ASP A 123 -6.70 15.55 9.88
CA ASP A 123 -7.75 16.54 9.62
C ASP A 123 -7.68 17.70 10.62
N ALA A 124 -7.42 17.42 11.89
CA ALA A 124 -7.22 18.45 12.91
C ALA A 124 -5.95 19.27 12.66
N PHE A 125 -4.84 18.61 12.28
CA PHE A 125 -3.59 19.27 11.92
C PHE A 125 -3.76 20.22 10.74
N TYR A 126 -4.39 19.75 9.67
CA TYR A 126 -4.67 20.56 8.48
C TYR A 126 -5.87 21.52 8.65
N GLY A 127 -6.59 21.44 9.75
CA GLY A 127 -7.61 22.39 10.20
C GLY A 127 -7.05 23.68 10.81
N LEU A 128 -5.75 23.73 11.10
CA LEU A 128 -5.09 24.95 11.63
C LEU A 128 -5.25 26.13 10.67
N PRO A 129 -5.33 27.37 11.20
CA PRO A 129 -5.55 28.58 10.40
C PRO A 129 -4.48 28.81 9.31
N VAL A 130 -3.29 28.26 9.49
CA VAL A 130 -2.21 28.29 8.50
C VAL A 130 -2.58 27.51 7.23
N PHE A 131 -3.36 26.43 7.35
CA PHE A 131 -3.76 25.56 6.23
C PHE A 131 -5.16 25.88 5.69
N ARG A 132 -5.58 27.14 5.72
CA ARG A 132 -6.91 27.56 5.30
C ARG A 132 -7.23 27.27 3.83
N SER A 133 -6.21 27.26 2.97
CA SER A 133 -6.36 26.93 1.55
C SER A 133 -5.84 25.53 1.24
N GLN A 134 -6.52 24.83 0.31
CA GLN A 134 -6.05 23.53 -0.21
C GLN A 134 -4.64 23.64 -0.80
N TYR A 135 -4.32 24.76 -1.43
CA TYR A 135 -2.98 25.02 -1.98
C TYR A 135 -1.89 25.02 -0.89
N MET A 136 -2.17 25.56 0.28
CA MET A 136 -1.23 25.58 1.41
C MET A 136 -0.92 24.18 1.92
N LYS A 137 -1.93 23.31 1.99
CA LYS A 137 -1.75 21.91 2.38
C LYS A 137 -0.84 21.18 1.39
N ILE A 138 -1.08 21.35 0.10
CA ILE A 138 -0.29 20.76 -0.97
C ILE A 138 1.15 21.28 -0.95
N MET A 139 1.32 22.61 -0.83
CA MET A 139 2.65 23.24 -0.75
C MET A 139 3.47 22.72 0.44
N PHE A 140 2.83 22.50 1.59
CA PHE A 140 3.48 21.92 2.76
C PHE A 140 3.96 20.49 2.52
N ALA A 141 3.10 19.64 1.92
CA ALA A 141 3.47 18.27 1.56
C ALA A 141 4.62 18.24 0.51
N LEU A 142 4.58 19.13 -0.49
CA LEU A 142 5.64 19.26 -1.49
C LEU A 142 6.95 19.77 -0.86
N PHE A 143 6.87 20.71 0.06
CA PHE A 143 8.05 21.20 0.79
C PHE A 143 8.70 20.09 1.61
N ALA A 144 7.90 19.30 2.34
CA ALA A 144 8.39 18.13 3.06
C ALA A 144 9.03 17.11 2.09
N ALA A 145 8.39 16.84 0.94
CA ALA A 145 8.95 15.97 -0.09
C ALA A 145 10.29 16.48 -0.62
N THR A 146 10.41 17.80 -0.82
CA THR A 146 11.66 18.42 -1.30
C THR A 146 12.80 18.26 -0.29
N ILE A 147 12.54 18.48 0.99
CA ILE A 147 13.55 18.21 2.05
C ILE A 147 13.98 16.76 2.03
N LEU A 148 13.02 15.83 1.97
CA LEU A 148 13.31 14.39 1.94
C LEU A 148 14.06 13.99 0.67
N ALA A 149 13.82 14.64 -0.47
CA ALA A 149 14.55 14.38 -1.71
C ALA A 149 16.07 14.59 -1.58
N PHE A 150 16.47 15.56 -0.75
CA PHE A 150 17.89 15.86 -0.52
C PHE A 150 18.49 15.10 0.67
N THR A 151 17.68 14.67 1.64
CA THR A 151 18.18 14.03 2.87
C THR A 151 18.01 12.51 2.85
N LEU A 152 16.84 12.02 2.45
CA LEU A 152 16.45 10.61 2.47
C LEU A 152 15.60 10.29 1.22
N PRO A 153 16.19 10.26 0.01
CA PRO A 153 15.44 10.08 -1.24
C PRO A 153 14.66 8.77 -1.28
N ASP A 154 15.13 7.72 -0.61
CA ASP A 154 14.49 6.39 -0.55
C ASP A 154 13.10 6.41 0.12
N VAL A 155 12.80 7.44 0.91
CA VAL A 155 11.48 7.63 1.55
C VAL A 155 10.41 8.03 0.53
N LEU A 156 10.80 8.66 -0.58
CA LEU A 156 9.87 9.17 -1.57
C LEU A 156 9.21 8.08 -2.42
N GLY A 157 8.13 8.45 -3.09
CA GLY A 157 7.36 7.54 -3.93
C GLY A 157 6.67 6.41 -3.16
N GLY A 158 6.29 5.35 -3.86
CA GLY A 158 5.64 4.17 -3.29
C GLY A 158 6.55 3.35 -2.38
N GLY A 159 7.85 3.32 -2.68
CA GLY A 159 8.87 2.59 -1.91
C GLY A 159 9.14 1.16 -2.38
N ASN A 160 8.72 0.77 -3.60
CA ASN A 160 9.06 -0.55 -4.16
C ASN A 160 10.57 -0.77 -4.19
N LEU A 161 11.33 0.24 -4.66
CA LEU A 161 12.79 0.18 -4.72
C LEU A 161 13.40 0.03 -3.33
N LEU A 162 12.81 0.67 -2.32
CA LEU A 162 13.28 0.54 -0.93
C LEU A 162 13.09 -0.89 -0.41
N VAL A 163 11.92 -1.52 -0.65
CA VAL A 163 11.69 -2.92 -0.25
C VAL A 163 12.67 -3.86 -0.94
N ASP A 164 12.91 -3.69 -2.24
CA ASP A 164 13.88 -4.49 -2.99
C ASP A 164 15.33 -4.28 -2.49
N SER A 165 15.66 -3.06 -2.05
CA SER A 165 16.98 -2.75 -1.49
C SER A 165 17.16 -3.35 -0.09
N LEU A 166 16.12 -3.33 0.75
CA LEU A 166 16.11 -3.99 2.07
C LEU A 166 16.36 -5.50 1.97
N ALA A 167 15.86 -6.13 0.89
CA ALA A 167 16.10 -7.55 0.65
C ALA A 167 17.54 -7.89 0.20
N LYS A 168 18.26 -6.92 -0.36
CA LYS A 168 19.59 -7.12 -0.96
C LYS A 168 20.75 -6.59 -0.13
N ALA A 169 20.52 -5.55 0.67
CA ALA A 169 21.54 -4.86 1.43
C ALA A 169 21.19 -4.84 2.93
N ARG A 170 22.21 -4.95 3.76
CA ARG A 170 22.07 -4.73 5.20
C ARG A 170 22.27 -3.25 5.50
N TYR A 171 21.30 -2.70 6.21
CA TYR A 171 21.33 -1.31 6.68
C TYR A 171 21.47 -1.31 8.19
N GLY A 172 22.29 -0.40 8.71
CA GLY A 172 22.43 -0.27 10.18
C GLY A 172 21.12 0.21 10.83
N PHE A 173 20.90 -0.23 12.07
CA PHE A 173 19.70 0.06 12.87
C PHE A 173 19.28 1.54 12.87
N GLY A 174 20.24 2.47 13.07
CA GLY A 174 19.94 3.91 13.10
C GLY A 174 19.38 4.45 11.78
N PHE A 175 19.87 3.95 10.65
CA PHE A 175 19.40 4.34 9.33
C PHE A 175 18.00 3.77 9.04
N LEU A 176 17.75 2.51 9.39
CA LEU A 176 16.44 1.88 9.26
C LEU A 176 15.39 2.60 10.12
N ALA A 177 15.73 2.97 11.36
CA ALA A 177 14.84 3.73 12.23
C ALA A 177 14.52 5.12 11.67
N ALA A 178 15.51 5.81 11.10
CA ALA A 178 15.31 7.09 10.43
C ALA A 178 14.40 6.97 9.21
N LEU A 179 14.60 5.94 8.36
CA LEU A 179 13.76 5.65 7.20
C LEU A 179 12.31 5.34 7.62
N LEU A 180 12.13 4.53 8.68
CA LEU A 180 10.81 4.18 9.21
C LEU A 180 10.06 5.42 9.67
N LEU A 181 10.68 6.25 10.51
CA LEU A 181 10.07 7.47 11.03
C LEU A 181 9.76 8.46 9.91
N ALA A 182 10.71 8.67 9.01
CA ALA A 182 10.53 9.59 7.88
C ALA A 182 9.41 9.10 6.95
N LYS A 183 9.37 7.81 6.60
CA LYS A 183 8.32 7.22 5.77
C LYS A 183 6.96 7.31 6.42
N PHE A 184 6.88 6.99 7.72
CA PHE A 184 5.66 7.05 8.51
C PHE A 184 5.09 8.48 8.53
N LEU A 185 5.89 9.46 8.93
CA LEU A 185 5.47 10.86 9.01
C LEU A 185 5.14 11.45 7.64
N PHE A 186 5.97 11.18 6.64
CA PHE A 186 5.73 11.69 5.29
C PHE A 186 4.46 11.11 4.67
N THR A 187 4.13 9.85 4.94
CA THR A 187 2.88 9.25 4.46
C THR A 187 1.66 9.92 5.09
N LEU A 188 1.70 10.20 6.40
CA LEU A 188 0.63 10.92 7.09
C LEU A 188 0.45 12.33 6.52
N ILE A 189 1.54 13.09 6.34
CA ILE A 189 1.52 14.44 5.78
C ILE A 189 0.98 14.43 4.36
N SER A 190 1.48 13.54 3.52
CA SER A 190 1.13 13.46 2.10
C SER A 190 -0.31 13.02 1.88
N TYR A 191 -0.81 12.05 2.67
CA TYR A 191 -2.20 11.60 2.57
C TYR A 191 -3.17 12.62 3.17
N GLY A 192 -2.83 13.20 4.32
CA GLY A 192 -3.65 14.18 5.02
C GLY A 192 -3.85 15.50 4.28
N CYS A 193 -3.02 15.82 3.28
CA CYS A 193 -3.19 17.06 2.49
C CYS A 193 -4.45 17.05 1.61
N GLY A 194 -5.19 15.92 1.51
CA GLY A 194 -6.46 15.81 0.80
C GLY A 194 -6.34 15.69 -0.72
N VAL A 195 -5.15 15.43 -1.24
CA VAL A 195 -4.95 15.08 -2.66
C VAL A 195 -5.25 13.59 -2.85
N PRO A 196 -5.94 13.19 -3.93
CA PRO A 196 -6.15 11.79 -4.24
C PRO A 196 -4.83 11.02 -4.30
N GLY A 197 -4.68 10.00 -3.46
CA GLY A 197 -3.48 9.19 -3.37
C GLY A 197 -3.77 7.86 -2.67
N GLY A 198 -2.77 6.97 -2.64
CA GLY A 198 -2.86 5.67 -1.97
C GLY A 198 -1.85 5.57 -0.84
N PHE A 199 -2.26 5.02 0.28
CA PHE A 199 -1.38 4.71 1.42
C PHE A 199 -1.04 3.21 1.53
N PHE A 200 -1.64 2.38 0.68
CA PHE A 200 -1.45 0.92 0.73
C PHE A 200 0.01 0.51 0.56
N LEU A 201 0.66 1.01 -0.49
CA LEU A 201 2.07 0.69 -0.75
C LEU A 201 3.03 1.24 0.33
N PRO A 202 2.89 2.50 0.78
CA PRO A 202 3.63 2.99 1.95
C PRO A 202 3.47 2.16 3.21
N LEU A 203 2.28 1.59 3.49
CA LEU A 203 2.07 0.70 4.63
C LEU A 203 2.86 -0.60 4.51
N LEU A 204 2.91 -1.19 3.31
CA LEU A 204 3.75 -2.37 3.06
C LEU A 204 5.23 -2.07 3.33
N VAL A 205 5.69 -0.89 2.93
CA VAL A 205 7.08 -0.44 3.19
C VAL A 205 7.34 -0.24 4.67
N ILE A 206 6.40 0.33 5.41
CA ILE A 206 6.49 0.49 6.87
C ILE A 206 6.61 -0.89 7.54
N GLY A 207 5.80 -1.86 7.13
CA GLY A 207 5.90 -3.24 7.62
C GLY A 207 7.24 -3.89 7.30
N ALA A 208 7.76 -3.71 6.08
CA ALA A 208 9.07 -4.21 5.68
C ALA A 208 10.21 -3.57 6.51
N LEU A 209 10.14 -2.28 6.79
CA LEU A 209 11.11 -1.57 7.63
C LEU A 209 11.07 -2.05 9.08
N ILE A 210 9.88 -2.30 9.65
CA ILE A 210 9.74 -2.87 10.99
C ILE A 210 10.38 -4.25 11.04
N GLY A 211 10.05 -5.13 10.07
CA GLY A 211 10.64 -6.46 10.01
C GLY A 211 12.16 -6.43 9.85
N SER A 212 12.70 -5.50 9.04
CA SER A 212 14.15 -5.34 8.88
C SER A 212 14.82 -4.81 10.16
N LEU A 213 14.16 -3.89 10.88
CA LEU A 213 14.64 -3.38 12.17
C LEU A 213 14.71 -4.47 13.24
N GLU A 214 13.66 -5.28 13.35
CA GLU A 214 13.62 -6.40 14.30
C GLU A 214 14.62 -7.49 13.91
N GLY A 215 14.77 -7.76 12.61
CA GLY A 215 15.80 -8.69 12.12
C GLY A 215 17.22 -8.26 12.49
N GLU A 216 17.54 -6.97 12.40
CA GLU A 216 18.85 -6.43 12.79
C GLU A 216 19.07 -6.47 14.32
N LEU A 217 18.01 -6.43 15.12
CA LEU A 217 18.10 -6.53 16.60
C LEU A 217 18.24 -7.97 17.07
N LEU A 218 17.78 -8.96 16.30
CA LEU A 218 17.70 -10.36 16.71
C LEU A 218 18.87 -11.20 16.18
N ILE A 219 19.65 -10.67 15.25
CA ILE A 219 20.83 -11.30 14.64
C ILE A 219 22.10 -10.59 15.07
#